data_2114427cc0c363c65d3a4dfa4a058fb3
#
_entry.id   2114427cc0c363c65d3a4dfa4a058fb3
#
_cell.length_a   1.000
_cell.length_b   1.000
_cell.length_c   1.000
_cell.angle_alpha   90.00
_cell.angle_beta   90.00
_cell.angle_gamma   90.00
#
_symmetry.space_group_name_H-M   'P 1'
#
loop_
_entity.id
_entity.type
_entity.pdbx_description
1 polymer ?
#
loop_
_entity_poly.entity_id
_entity_poly.type
_entity_poly.pdbx_seq_one_letter_code
_entity_poly.pdbx_strand_id
1 'polypeptide(L)'
;KMSSCTFFYVSVVAKEITNVGIHVGEYFALTSFIMVGVFLLAGFNNMLILFLGIEILSIPQYILAGSDKKNLKSSEASLKYFLMGAFSTGILMMGIALLYGATGTFNITGFTMIQSATLNPLALAGIVFLIVALGFKVSAAPMHMWTPDVYDGSPTPFTAFMSTIVKVGVFIAFLRLFHASFGNLSDHWMIIIALITALTLLIGNFTAVFQQSVKRMLAYSSIAQAGFMLFAILAVNATAWQGIVIYSVAYTIATLGIFAVLVKLKDFTYDGFNGLAKKEPFV
;
A
#
# COMPACT_ATOMS: atom_id res chain seq x y z
N LYS A 1 14.07 -14.17 -1.19
CA LYS A 1 13.20 -14.37 0.00
C LYS A 1 11.76 -13.85 -0.20
N MET A 2 11.53 -12.78 -1.00
CA MET A 2 10.16 -12.37 -1.39
C MET A 2 9.46 -13.40 -2.29
N SER A 3 10.18 -14.08 -3.18
CA SER A 3 9.63 -15.13 -4.05
C SER A 3 9.06 -16.33 -3.28
N SER A 4 9.66 -16.69 -2.14
CA SER A 4 9.17 -17.80 -1.29
C SER A 4 7.83 -17.48 -0.63
N CYS A 5 7.61 -16.22 -0.19
CA CYS A 5 6.33 -15.78 0.36
C CYS A 5 5.23 -15.76 -0.72
N THR A 6 5.60 -15.35 -1.94
CA THR A 6 4.67 -15.36 -3.07
C THR A 6 4.27 -16.78 -3.45
N PHE A 7 5.22 -17.72 -3.45
CA PHE A 7 4.94 -19.12 -3.75
C PHE A 7 4.08 -19.80 -2.68
N PHE A 8 4.32 -19.49 -1.40
CA PHE A 8 3.49 -19.96 -0.29
C PHE A 8 2.07 -19.38 -0.37
N TYR A 9 1.95 -18.07 -0.63
CA TYR A 9 0.67 -17.42 -0.87
C TYR A 9 -0.09 -18.09 -2.01
N VAL A 10 0.57 -18.34 -3.13
CA VAL A 10 0.01 -18.99 -4.32
C VAL A 10 -0.49 -20.40 -4.02
N SER A 11 0.25 -21.20 -3.29
CA SER A 11 -0.13 -22.59 -2.98
C SER A 11 -1.31 -22.71 -2.00
N VAL A 12 -1.39 -21.80 -1.02
CA VAL A 12 -2.49 -21.75 -0.04
C VAL A 12 -3.78 -21.20 -0.66
N VAL A 13 -3.64 -20.28 -1.61
CA VAL A 13 -4.75 -19.52 -2.18
C VAL A 13 -5.34 -20.17 -3.43
N ALA A 14 -4.63 -21.12 -4.08
CA ALA A 14 -5.06 -21.71 -5.34
C ALA A 14 -6.48 -22.32 -5.30
N LYS A 15 -6.87 -22.95 -4.20
CA LYS A 15 -8.23 -23.52 -4.04
C LYS A 15 -9.33 -22.45 -3.95
N GLU A 16 -9.05 -21.32 -3.31
CA GLU A 16 -10.02 -20.23 -3.19
C GLU A 16 -10.18 -19.46 -4.50
N ILE A 17 -9.10 -19.33 -5.28
CA ILE A 17 -9.14 -18.69 -6.61
C ILE A 17 -10.05 -19.45 -7.55
N THR A 18 -10.06 -20.79 -7.51
CA THR A 18 -10.97 -21.60 -8.32
C THR A 18 -12.44 -21.38 -7.96
N ASN A 19 -12.74 -21.06 -6.72
CA ASN A 19 -14.11 -20.74 -6.25
C ASN A 19 -14.60 -19.36 -6.72
N VAL A 20 -13.70 -18.41 -6.93
CA VAL A 20 -14.03 -17.04 -7.38
C VAL A 20 -14.38 -16.98 -8.88
N GLY A 21 -14.11 -18.06 -9.64
CA GLY A 21 -14.54 -18.18 -11.03
C GLY A 21 -13.65 -17.45 -12.05
N ILE A 22 -12.42 -17.08 -11.66
CA ILE A 22 -11.41 -16.57 -12.56
C ILE A 22 -10.61 -17.76 -13.14
N HIS A 23 -10.17 -17.61 -14.37
CA HIS A 23 -9.12 -18.47 -14.91
C HIS A 23 -7.86 -18.33 -14.05
N VAL A 24 -7.47 -19.40 -13.37
CA VAL A 24 -6.36 -19.42 -12.40
C VAL A 24 -5.08 -18.86 -13.01
N GLY A 25 -4.83 -19.14 -14.30
CA GLY A 25 -3.67 -18.60 -15.03
C GLY A 25 -3.66 -17.09 -15.14
N GLU A 26 -4.81 -16.43 -15.36
CA GLU A 26 -4.93 -14.97 -15.44
C GLU A 26 -4.65 -14.33 -14.08
N TYR A 27 -5.16 -14.94 -13.00
CA TYR A 27 -4.92 -14.46 -11.64
C TYR A 27 -3.41 -14.46 -11.30
N PHE A 28 -2.71 -15.55 -11.63
CA PHE A 28 -1.26 -15.65 -11.41
C PHE A 28 -0.46 -14.71 -12.30
N ALA A 29 -0.87 -14.53 -13.55
CA ALA A 29 -0.24 -13.55 -14.43
C ALA A 29 -0.35 -12.14 -13.85
N LEU A 30 -1.54 -11.73 -13.42
CA LEU A 30 -1.76 -10.40 -12.81
C LEU A 30 -0.98 -10.22 -11.50
N THR A 31 -0.94 -11.22 -10.62
CA THR A 31 -0.11 -11.15 -9.40
C THR A 31 1.38 -11.08 -9.72
N SER A 32 1.84 -11.74 -10.78
CA SER A 32 3.23 -11.65 -11.24
C SER A 32 3.56 -10.25 -11.76
N PHE A 33 2.66 -9.60 -12.49
CA PHE A 33 2.83 -8.21 -12.90
C PHE A 33 2.91 -7.26 -11.70
N ILE A 34 2.08 -7.46 -10.68
CA ILE A 34 2.19 -6.68 -9.43
C ILE A 34 3.60 -6.83 -8.82
N MET A 35 4.15 -8.05 -8.79
CA MET A 35 5.49 -8.29 -8.28
C MET A 35 6.58 -7.57 -9.09
N VAL A 36 6.46 -7.53 -10.43
CA VAL A 36 7.35 -6.74 -11.28
C VAL A 36 7.30 -5.27 -10.89
N GLY A 37 6.09 -4.70 -10.68
CA GLY A 37 5.93 -3.33 -10.20
C GLY A 37 6.63 -3.09 -8.85
N VAL A 38 6.49 -4.01 -7.89
CA VAL A 38 7.17 -3.94 -6.58
C VAL A 38 8.70 -3.95 -6.74
N PHE A 39 9.26 -4.77 -7.62
CA PHE A 39 10.71 -4.80 -7.88
C PHE A 39 11.20 -3.49 -8.52
N LEU A 40 10.45 -2.91 -9.45
CA LEU A 40 10.77 -1.61 -10.01
C LEU A 40 10.77 -0.52 -8.94
N LEU A 41 9.80 -0.54 -8.02
CA LEU A 41 9.72 0.38 -6.89
C LEU A 41 10.89 0.22 -5.90
N ALA A 42 11.42 -0.97 -5.73
CA ALA A 42 12.56 -1.20 -4.85
C ALA A 42 13.89 -0.70 -5.46
N GLY A 43 14.01 -0.65 -6.80
CA GLY A 43 15.26 -0.39 -7.50
C GLY A 43 15.31 0.90 -8.32
N PHE A 44 14.28 1.75 -8.33
CA PHE A 44 14.24 2.92 -9.20
C PHE A 44 15.33 3.95 -8.86
N ASN A 45 15.91 4.56 -9.91
CA ASN A 45 16.82 5.70 -9.82
C ASN A 45 16.31 6.91 -10.62
N ASN A 46 15.13 6.76 -11.21
CA ASN A 46 14.51 7.76 -12.07
C ASN A 46 13.01 7.83 -11.75
N MET A 47 12.44 9.04 -11.74
CA MET A 47 11.03 9.27 -11.43
C MET A 47 10.07 8.62 -12.44
N LEU A 48 10.49 8.44 -13.69
CA LEU A 48 9.71 7.72 -14.70
C LEU A 48 9.61 6.22 -14.36
N ILE A 49 10.68 5.62 -13.82
CA ILE A 49 10.65 4.23 -13.36
C ILE A 49 9.78 4.09 -12.11
N LEU A 50 9.80 5.06 -11.19
CA LEU A 50 8.86 5.12 -10.07
C LEU A 50 7.41 5.13 -10.56
N PHE A 51 7.10 6.01 -11.52
CA PHE A 51 5.76 6.11 -12.12
C PHE A 51 5.35 4.79 -12.78
N LEU A 52 6.19 4.22 -13.64
CA LEU A 52 5.92 2.94 -14.29
C LEU A 52 5.74 1.80 -13.28
N GLY A 53 6.56 1.75 -12.23
CA GLY A 53 6.44 0.76 -11.17
C GLY A 53 5.08 0.85 -10.46
N ILE A 54 4.60 2.07 -10.18
CA ILE A 54 3.29 2.32 -9.57
C ILE A 54 2.15 1.91 -10.53
N GLU A 55 2.26 2.19 -11.83
CA GLU A 55 1.22 1.81 -12.80
C GLU A 55 1.15 0.30 -13.03
N ILE A 56 2.31 -0.34 -13.24
CA ILE A 56 2.40 -1.80 -13.42
C ILE A 56 1.85 -2.54 -12.19
N LEU A 57 2.06 -1.98 -10.99
CA LEU A 57 1.52 -2.52 -9.76
C LEU A 57 0.00 -2.27 -9.63
N SER A 58 -0.48 -1.09 -10.03
CA SER A 58 -1.84 -0.63 -9.72
C SER A 58 -2.91 -1.22 -10.65
N ILE A 59 -2.65 -1.25 -11.97
CA ILE A 59 -3.63 -1.71 -12.96
C ILE A 59 -4.09 -3.16 -12.69
N PRO A 60 -3.19 -4.13 -12.46
CA PRO A 60 -3.63 -5.47 -12.10
C PRO A 60 -4.39 -5.54 -10.77
N GLN A 61 -4.09 -4.66 -9.81
CA GLN A 61 -4.82 -4.61 -8.55
C GLN A 61 -6.27 -4.19 -8.73
N TYR A 62 -6.54 -3.22 -9.61
CA TYR A 62 -7.91 -2.80 -9.91
C TYR A 62 -8.74 -3.96 -10.48
N ILE A 63 -8.13 -4.77 -11.36
CA ILE A 63 -8.75 -5.95 -11.96
C ILE A 63 -8.99 -7.04 -10.91
N LEU A 64 -7.99 -7.33 -10.08
CA LEU A 64 -8.08 -8.38 -9.07
C LEU A 64 -9.05 -8.02 -7.93
N ALA A 65 -9.22 -6.74 -7.60
CA ALA A 65 -10.23 -6.30 -6.64
C ALA A 65 -11.65 -6.63 -7.08
N GLY A 66 -11.94 -6.55 -8.39
CA GLY A 66 -13.22 -6.90 -9.00
C GLY A 66 -13.31 -8.31 -9.56
N SER A 67 -12.45 -9.21 -9.13
CA SER A 67 -12.34 -10.54 -9.72
C SER A 67 -13.54 -11.45 -9.44
N ASP A 68 -14.26 -11.24 -8.34
CA ASP A 68 -15.53 -11.93 -8.06
C ASP A 68 -16.70 -11.21 -8.75
N LYS A 69 -16.89 -11.51 -10.04
CA LYS A 69 -17.92 -10.88 -10.88
C LYS A 69 -19.37 -11.13 -10.41
N LYS A 70 -19.61 -12.14 -9.57
CA LYS A 70 -20.93 -12.46 -9.01
C LYS A 70 -21.26 -11.62 -7.78
N ASN A 71 -20.26 -10.99 -7.17
CA ASN A 71 -20.41 -10.20 -5.96
C ASN A 71 -20.42 -8.70 -6.31
N LEU A 72 -21.56 -8.04 -6.10
CA LEU A 72 -21.71 -6.61 -6.36
C LEU A 72 -20.72 -5.77 -5.55
N LYS A 73 -20.38 -6.17 -4.32
CA LYS A 73 -19.38 -5.48 -3.49
C LYS A 73 -17.98 -5.53 -4.13
N SER A 74 -17.63 -6.63 -4.79
CA SER A 74 -16.34 -6.76 -5.49
C SER A 74 -16.28 -5.82 -6.71
N SER A 75 -17.35 -5.72 -7.47
CA SER A 75 -17.44 -4.79 -8.60
C SER A 75 -17.39 -3.32 -8.14
N GLU A 76 -18.10 -2.98 -7.06
CA GLU A 76 -18.05 -1.65 -6.45
C GLU A 76 -16.65 -1.32 -5.93
N ALA A 77 -16.00 -2.26 -5.23
CA ALA A 77 -14.65 -2.10 -4.73
C ALA A 77 -13.65 -1.82 -5.87
N SER A 78 -13.73 -2.57 -6.96
CA SER A 78 -12.91 -2.38 -8.15
C SER A 78 -13.10 -0.99 -8.76
N LEU A 79 -14.34 -0.56 -8.94
CA LEU A 79 -14.66 0.74 -9.52
C LEU A 79 -14.15 1.89 -8.64
N LYS A 80 -14.41 1.84 -7.32
CA LYS A 80 -13.90 2.83 -6.36
C LYS A 80 -12.39 2.89 -6.38
N TYR A 81 -11.73 1.72 -6.38
CA TYR A 81 -10.27 1.64 -6.36
C TYR A 81 -9.66 2.19 -7.66
N PHE A 82 -10.24 1.86 -8.80
CA PHE A 82 -9.80 2.37 -10.09
C PHE A 82 -9.94 3.89 -10.19
N LEU A 83 -11.13 4.45 -9.89
CA LEU A 83 -11.37 5.89 -10.02
C LEU A 83 -10.47 6.72 -9.09
N MET A 84 -10.41 6.34 -7.80
CA MET A 84 -9.56 7.04 -6.83
C MET A 84 -8.07 6.81 -7.10
N GLY A 85 -7.70 5.61 -7.56
CA GLY A 85 -6.34 5.27 -7.92
C GLY A 85 -5.84 6.04 -9.15
N ALA A 86 -6.66 6.15 -10.21
CA ALA A 86 -6.34 6.93 -11.40
C ALA A 86 -6.17 8.42 -11.06
N PHE A 87 -7.03 8.96 -10.19
CA PHE A 87 -6.88 10.33 -9.70
C PHE A 87 -5.55 10.53 -8.96
N SER A 88 -5.19 9.59 -8.06
CA SER A 88 -3.91 9.62 -7.35
C SER A 88 -2.70 9.54 -8.29
N THR A 89 -2.81 8.77 -9.37
CA THR A 89 -1.76 8.70 -10.39
C THR A 89 -1.60 10.02 -11.15
N GLY A 90 -2.71 10.71 -11.42
CA GLY A 90 -2.67 12.06 -11.99
C GLY A 90 -1.93 13.05 -11.07
N ILE A 91 -2.17 12.97 -9.76
CA ILE A 91 -1.45 13.76 -8.74
C ILE A 91 0.04 13.41 -8.75
N LEU A 92 0.39 12.11 -8.83
CA LEU A 92 1.79 11.67 -8.92
C LEU A 92 2.49 12.25 -10.13
N MET A 93 1.84 12.16 -11.30
CA MET A 93 2.39 12.68 -12.55
C MET A 93 2.58 14.20 -12.50
N MET A 94 1.64 14.94 -11.91
CA MET A 94 1.78 16.38 -11.69
C MET A 94 2.97 16.69 -10.79
N GLY A 95 3.15 15.93 -9.68
CA GLY A 95 4.30 16.08 -8.79
C GLY A 95 5.63 15.88 -9.51
N ILE A 96 5.72 14.85 -10.35
CA ILE A 96 6.91 14.57 -11.18
C ILE A 96 7.16 15.70 -12.17
N ALA A 97 6.12 16.19 -12.84
CA ALA A 97 6.23 17.29 -13.81
C ALA A 97 6.72 18.59 -13.16
N LEU A 98 6.21 18.92 -11.97
CA LEU A 98 6.64 20.12 -11.22
C LEU A 98 8.11 20.00 -10.77
N LEU A 99 8.55 18.82 -10.32
CA LEU A 99 9.94 18.57 -9.96
C LEU A 99 10.84 18.67 -11.18
N TYR A 100 10.43 18.12 -12.32
CA TYR A 100 11.16 18.26 -13.57
C TYR A 100 11.25 19.73 -14.01
N GLY A 101 10.15 20.47 -13.92
CA GLY A 101 10.14 21.91 -14.22
C GLY A 101 11.08 22.73 -13.33
N ALA A 102 11.28 22.30 -12.08
CA ALA A 102 12.17 22.96 -11.13
C ALA A 102 13.65 22.59 -11.32
N THR A 103 13.95 21.36 -11.79
CA THR A 103 15.32 20.79 -11.76
C THR A 103 15.87 20.43 -13.12
N GLY A 104 15.03 20.28 -14.15
CA GLY A 104 15.40 19.82 -15.49
C GLY A 104 15.79 18.35 -15.58
N THR A 105 15.60 17.55 -14.53
CA THR A 105 16.00 16.13 -14.49
C THR A 105 14.95 15.23 -13.87
N PHE A 106 14.88 13.98 -14.34
CA PHE A 106 14.07 12.91 -13.72
C PHE A 106 14.88 12.03 -12.77
N ASN A 107 16.22 12.18 -12.71
CA ASN A 107 17.08 11.37 -11.86
C ASN A 107 16.95 11.80 -10.40
N ILE A 108 16.76 10.82 -9.50
CA ILE A 108 16.60 11.09 -8.06
C ILE A 108 17.85 11.72 -7.43
N THR A 109 19.04 11.43 -7.97
CA THR A 109 20.30 12.06 -7.54
C THR A 109 20.36 13.56 -7.89
N GLY A 110 19.68 14.00 -8.95
CA GLY A 110 19.60 15.42 -9.31
C GLY A 110 18.83 16.25 -8.30
N PHE A 111 17.91 15.65 -7.56
CA PHE A 111 17.12 16.35 -6.53
C PHE A 111 17.93 16.67 -5.27
N THR A 112 19.03 15.97 -5.01
CA THR A 112 19.93 16.28 -3.90
C THR A 112 20.62 17.63 -4.06
N MET A 113 20.65 18.17 -5.30
CA MET A 113 21.23 19.49 -5.61
C MET A 113 20.29 20.65 -5.27
N ILE A 114 19.02 20.39 -4.93
CA ILE A 114 18.07 21.40 -4.50
C ILE A 114 18.51 21.93 -3.13
N GLN A 115 18.81 23.22 -3.05
CA GLN A 115 19.22 23.86 -1.80
C GLN A 115 18.00 24.32 -0.99
N SER A 116 18.01 24.07 0.32
CA SER A 116 16.94 24.48 1.23
C SER A 116 16.79 26.01 1.29
N ALA A 117 17.89 26.75 1.25
CA ALA A 117 17.89 28.21 1.34
C ALA A 117 17.26 28.93 0.14
N THR A 118 17.23 28.27 -1.04
CA THR A 118 16.69 28.83 -2.29
C THR A 118 15.66 27.91 -2.91
N LEU A 119 14.82 27.28 -2.06
CA LEU A 119 13.85 26.28 -2.51
C LEU A 119 12.84 26.91 -3.48
N ASN A 120 12.85 26.40 -4.71
CA ASN A 120 11.89 26.80 -5.73
C ASN A 120 10.47 26.37 -5.32
N PRO A 121 9.46 27.27 -5.32
CA PRO A 121 8.07 26.92 -5.01
C PRO A 121 7.53 25.76 -5.86
N LEU A 122 7.97 25.59 -7.11
CA LEU A 122 7.59 24.44 -7.95
C LEU A 122 8.12 23.13 -7.37
N ALA A 123 9.36 23.12 -6.84
CA ALA A 123 9.94 21.93 -6.23
C ALA A 123 9.18 21.56 -4.95
N LEU A 124 8.85 22.54 -4.10
CA LEU A 124 8.05 22.30 -2.89
C LEU A 124 6.66 21.75 -3.23
N ALA A 125 5.98 22.37 -4.20
CA ALA A 125 4.68 21.88 -4.67
C ALA A 125 4.81 20.43 -5.20
N GLY A 126 5.84 20.13 -6.00
CA GLY A 126 6.12 18.78 -6.48
C GLY A 126 6.28 17.77 -5.36
N ILE A 127 7.05 18.10 -4.30
CA ILE A 127 7.22 17.24 -3.12
C ILE A 127 5.88 16.98 -2.41
N VAL A 128 5.05 18.03 -2.22
CA VAL A 128 3.72 17.88 -1.60
C VAL A 128 2.82 16.96 -2.43
N PHE A 129 2.79 17.11 -3.76
CA PHE A 129 2.02 16.22 -4.65
C PHE A 129 2.51 14.77 -4.55
N LEU A 130 3.82 14.54 -4.44
CA LEU A 130 4.37 13.20 -4.22
C LEU A 130 3.96 12.61 -2.87
N ILE A 131 3.97 13.41 -1.79
CA ILE A 131 3.50 12.97 -0.46
C ILE A 131 2.04 12.53 -0.54
N VAL A 132 1.18 13.31 -1.18
CA VAL A 132 -0.24 12.99 -1.35
C VAL A 132 -0.42 11.70 -2.16
N ALA A 133 0.26 11.57 -3.30
CA ALA A 133 0.14 10.41 -4.16
C ALA A 133 0.66 9.12 -3.51
N LEU A 134 1.83 9.16 -2.89
CA LEU A 134 2.40 8.01 -2.17
C LEU A 134 1.59 7.72 -0.90
N GLY A 135 1.11 8.75 -0.20
CA GLY A 135 0.21 8.63 0.95
C GLY A 135 -1.08 7.90 0.58
N PHE A 136 -1.67 8.18 -0.58
CA PHE A 136 -2.80 7.42 -1.11
C PHE A 136 -2.46 5.93 -1.28
N LYS A 137 -1.32 5.62 -1.90
CA LYS A 137 -0.90 4.23 -2.17
C LYS A 137 -0.64 3.42 -0.90
N VAL A 138 -0.16 4.04 0.18
CA VAL A 138 0.05 3.38 1.47
C VAL A 138 -1.17 3.45 2.40
N SER A 139 -2.25 4.07 1.97
CA SER A 139 -3.48 4.27 2.75
C SER A 139 -3.29 5.21 3.96
N ALA A 140 -2.45 6.22 3.83
CA ALA A 140 -2.28 7.23 4.87
C ALA A 140 -3.47 8.21 4.89
N ALA A 141 -3.92 8.63 6.09
CA ALA A 141 -4.97 9.63 6.21
C ALA A 141 -4.44 11.04 5.85
N PRO A 142 -5.23 11.87 5.14
CA PRO A 142 -6.66 11.68 4.82
C PRO A 142 -6.94 10.84 3.55
N MET A 143 -5.93 10.42 2.79
CA MET A 143 -6.07 9.71 1.51
C MET A 143 -6.45 8.22 1.66
N HIS A 144 -6.85 7.77 2.83
CA HIS A 144 -7.15 6.37 3.18
C HIS A 144 -8.56 5.89 2.77
N MET A 145 -9.45 6.79 2.33
CA MET A 145 -10.90 6.54 2.21
C MET A 145 -11.27 5.35 1.32
N TRP A 146 -10.43 5.00 0.36
CA TRP A 146 -10.65 3.87 -0.52
C TRP A 146 -10.45 2.51 0.18
N THR A 147 -9.57 2.45 1.18
CA THR A 147 -9.04 1.20 1.74
C THR A 147 -10.11 0.34 2.43
N PRO A 148 -10.99 0.87 3.30
CA PRO A 148 -11.98 0.04 3.98
C PRO A 148 -12.97 -0.62 3.01
N ASP A 149 -13.45 0.12 2.02
CA ASP A 149 -14.42 -0.38 1.05
C ASP A 149 -13.79 -1.39 0.09
N VAL A 150 -12.56 -1.10 -0.37
CA VAL A 150 -11.84 -1.99 -1.28
C VAL A 150 -11.42 -3.28 -0.58
N TYR A 151 -10.94 -3.21 0.66
CA TYR A 151 -10.55 -4.40 1.41
C TYR A 151 -11.75 -5.28 1.77
N ASP A 152 -12.88 -4.69 2.16
CA ASP A 152 -14.10 -5.43 2.48
C ASP A 152 -14.73 -6.10 1.24
N GLY A 153 -14.76 -5.38 0.11
CA GLY A 153 -15.38 -5.86 -1.12
C GLY A 153 -14.52 -6.82 -1.95
N SER A 154 -13.19 -6.72 -1.90
CA SER A 154 -12.30 -7.58 -2.67
C SER A 154 -12.27 -9.02 -2.17
N PRO A 155 -11.92 -10.01 -3.01
CA PRO A 155 -11.68 -11.38 -2.56
C PRO A 155 -10.64 -11.43 -1.45
N THR A 156 -10.91 -12.21 -0.38
CA THR A 156 -10.08 -12.27 0.83
C THR A 156 -8.60 -12.58 0.56
N PRO A 157 -8.25 -13.55 -0.32
CA PRO A 157 -6.86 -13.80 -0.66
C PRO A 157 -6.17 -12.59 -1.30
N PHE A 158 -6.87 -11.86 -2.17
CA PHE A 158 -6.32 -10.68 -2.80
C PHE A 158 -6.15 -9.54 -1.79
N THR A 159 -7.09 -9.37 -0.85
CA THR A 159 -6.96 -8.40 0.25
C THR A 159 -5.70 -8.68 1.09
N ALA A 160 -5.40 -9.96 1.40
CA ALA A 160 -4.18 -10.35 2.11
C ALA A 160 -2.91 -9.94 1.35
N PHE A 161 -2.88 -10.17 0.04
CA PHE A 161 -1.76 -9.81 -0.82
C PHE A 161 -1.56 -8.28 -0.90
N MET A 162 -2.65 -7.55 -1.11
CA MET A 162 -2.65 -6.09 -1.23
C MET A 162 -2.24 -5.40 0.08
N SER A 163 -2.70 -5.90 1.23
CA SER A 163 -2.38 -5.34 2.54
C SER A 163 -0.93 -5.55 2.97
N THR A 164 -0.24 -6.54 2.42
CA THR A 164 1.11 -6.93 2.80
C THR A 164 2.16 -6.53 1.75
N ILE A 165 2.33 -7.33 0.72
CA ILE A 165 3.44 -7.22 -0.25
C ILE A 165 3.43 -5.88 -0.97
N VAL A 166 2.25 -5.45 -1.43
CA VAL A 166 2.10 -4.20 -2.17
C VAL A 166 2.43 -3.01 -1.28
N LYS A 167 1.86 -2.97 -0.08
CA LYS A 167 2.08 -1.88 0.87
C LYS A 167 3.55 -1.73 1.22
N VAL A 168 4.24 -2.85 1.52
CA VAL A 168 5.68 -2.86 1.80
C VAL A 168 6.49 -2.33 0.62
N GLY A 169 6.17 -2.75 -0.62
CA GLY A 169 6.84 -2.27 -1.82
C GLY A 169 6.76 -0.75 -1.99
N VAL A 170 5.58 -0.18 -1.76
CA VAL A 170 5.37 1.27 -1.86
C VAL A 170 6.08 2.01 -0.72
N PHE A 171 6.10 1.46 0.52
CA PHE A 171 6.85 2.06 1.62
C PHE A 171 8.36 2.09 1.37
N ILE A 172 8.94 1.04 0.77
CA ILE A 172 10.35 1.02 0.37
C ILE A 172 10.62 2.14 -0.65
N ALA A 173 9.73 2.32 -1.63
CA ALA A 173 9.87 3.40 -2.60
C ALA A 173 9.76 4.79 -1.94
N PHE A 174 8.80 4.97 -1.03
CA PHE A 174 8.60 6.20 -0.29
C PHE A 174 9.83 6.56 0.55
N LEU A 175 10.32 5.61 1.35
CA LEU A 175 11.52 5.79 2.16
C LEU A 175 12.74 6.10 1.28
N ARG A 176 12.94 5.33 0.20
CA ARG A 176 14.05 5.53 -0.74
C ARG A 176 14.04 6.95 -1.33
N LEU A 177 12.87 7.40 -1.81
CA LEU A 177 12.75 8.72 -2.42
C LEU A 177 13.06 9.83 -1.40
N PHE A 178 12.46 9.77 -0.22
CA PHE A 178 12.59 10.86 0.76
C PHE A 178 13.96 10.90 1.42
N HIS A 179 14.57 9.76 1.72
CA HIS A 179 15.93 9.74 2.28
C HIS A 179 17.01 10.06 1.24
N ALA A 180 16.91 9.47 0.04
CA ALA A 180 17.97 9.63 -0.96
C ALA A 180 17.90 10.97 -1.71
N SER A 181 16.70 11.52 -1.92
CA SER A 181 16.51 12.70 -2.78
C SER A 181 16.18 13.97 -2.00
N PHE A 182 15.37 13.86 -0.94
CA PHE A 182 14.84 15.01 -0.22
C PHE A 182 15.33 15.11 1.23
N GLY A 183 16.36 14.35 1.62
CA GLY A 183 16.92 14.41 2.96
C GLY A 183 17.37 15.82 3.36
N ASN A 184 17.98 16.55 2.43
CA ASN A 184 18.43 17.94 2.63
C ASN A 184 17.28 18.96 2.75
N LEU A 185 16.05 18.55 2.44
CA LEU A 185 14.83 19.38 2.48
C LEU A 185 13.89 18.95 3.62
N SER A 186 14.38 18.17 4.59
CA SER A 186 13.59 17.61 5.69
C SER A 186 12.76 18.65 6.42
N ASP A 187 13.30 19.86 6.64
CA ASP A 187 12.64 20.96 7.34
C ASP A 187 11.32 21.40 6.66
N HIS A 188 11.19 21.19 5.36
CA HIS A 188 10.03 21.62 4.58
C HIS A 188 8.91 20.57 4.50
N TRP A 189 9.24 19.27 4.52
CA TRP A 189 8.25 18.21 4.33
C TRP A 189 7.96 17.40 5.59
N MET A 190 8.84 17.41 6.58
CA MET A 190 8.73 16.58 7.78
C MET A 190 7.45 16.88 8.57
N ILE A 191 7.07 18.15 8.70
CA ILE A 191 5.83 18.56 9.40
C ILE A 191 4.58 18.00 8.71
N ILE A 192 4.58 17.96 7.37
CA ILE A 192 3.45 17.43 6.58
C ILE A 192 3.31 15.93 6.83
N ILE A 193 4.41 15.18 6.76
CA ILE A 193 4.39 13.72 7.02
C ILE A 193 4.06 13.45 8.49
N ALA A 194 4.52 14.27 9.44
CA ALA A 194 4.18 14.13 10.85
C ALA A 194 2.66 14.31 11.10
N LEU A 195 2.04 15.31 10.48
CA LEU A 195 0.60 15.52 10.56
C LEU A 195 -0.19 14.34 9.92
N ILE A 196 0.24 13.87 8.75
CA ILE A 196 -0.33 12.70 8.09
C ILE A 196 -0.20 11.47 8.99
N THR A 197 0.96 11.26 9.62
CA THR A 197 1.21 10.14 10.53
C THR A 197 0.27 10.18 11.72
N ALA A 198 0.17 11.33 12.39
CA ALA A 198 -0.74 11.51 13.53
C ALA A 198 -2.20 11.25 13.16
N LEU A 199 -2.68 11.83 12.05
CA LEU A 199 -4.03 11.60 11.56
C LEU A 199 -4.27 10.12 11.18
N THR A 200 -3.29 9.46 10.57
CA THR A 200 -3.38 8.05 10.18
C THR A 200 -3.52 7.14 11.40
N LEU A 201 -2.75 7.40 12.45
CA LEU A 201 -2.83 6.64 13.69
C LEU A 201 -4.15 6.88 14.42
N LEU A 202 -4.58 8.14 14.55
CA LEU A 202 -5.84 8.47 15.20
C LEU A 202 -7.03 7.84 14.47
N ILE A 203 -7.18 8.13 13.17
CA ILE A 203 -8.31 7.65 12.39
C ILE A 203 -8.28 6.12 12.30
N GLY A 204 -7.12 5.51 12.02
CA GLY A 204 -6.99 4.06 11.89
C GLY A 204 -7.42 3.33 13.17
N ASN A 205 -6.92 3.75 14.33
CA ASN A 205 -7.22 3.07 15.60
C ASN A 205 -8.64 3.34 16.09
N PHE A 206 -9.08 4.61 16.11
CA PHE A 206 -10.43 4.93 16.61
C PHE A 206 -11.52 4.29 15.73
N THR A 207 -11.38 4.37 14.41
CA THR A 207 -12.42 3.85 13.52
C THR A 207 -12.47 2.32 13.50
N ALA A 208 -11.34 1.63 13.71
CA ALA A 208 -11.28 0.18 13.79
C ALA A 208 -12.21 -0.39 14.86
N VAL A 209 -12.30 0.26 16.03
CA VAL A 209 -13.10 -0.20 17.18
C VAL A 209 -14.61 -0.23 16.87
N PHE A 210 -15.09 0.65 16.01
CA PHE A 210 -16.53 0.76 15.69
C PHE A 210 -16.98 -0.12 14.52
N GLN A 211 -16.07 -0.90 13.91
CA GLN A 211 -16.44 -1.75 12.78
C GLN A 211 -17.21 -2.99 13.23
N GLN A 212 -18.17 -3.40 12.42
CA GLN A 212 -18.98 -4.62 12.64
C GLN A 212 -18.46 -5.82 11.83
N SER A 213 -17.67 -5.59 10.80
CA SER A 213 -17.01 -6.61 9.98
C SER A 213 -15.54 -6.72 10.38
N VAL A 214 -15.08 -7.93 10.67
CA VAL A 214 -13.66 -8.22 10.97
C VAL A 214 -12.77 -7.83 9.81
N LYS A 215 -13.20 -8.08 8.58
CA LYS A 215 -12.46 -7.72 7.37
C LYS A 215 -12.29 -6.20 7.24
N ARG A 216 -13.32 -5.43 7.54
CA ARG A 216 -13.29 -3.97 7.55
C ARG A 216 -12.48 -3.42 8.74
N MET A 217 -12.55 -4.06 9.89
CA MET A 217 -11.69 -3.75 11.05
C MET A 217 -10.21 -3.96 10.70
N LEU A 218 -9.87 -5.04 10.02
CA LEU A 218 -8.49 -5.29 9.55
C LEU A 218 -8.02 -4.26 8.51
N ALA A 219 -8.93 -3.71 7.69
CA ALA A 219 -8.60 -2.61 6.80
C ALA A 219 -8.16 -1.36 7.59
N TYR A 220 -8.89 -0.97 8.63
CA TYR A 220 -8.49 0.14 9.51
C TYR A 220 -7.24 -0.17 10.32
N SER A 221 -7.08 -1.40 10.80
CA SER A 221 -5.82 -1.86 11.39
C SER A 221 -4.65 -1.67 10.43
N SER A 222 -4.81 -2.05 9.15
CA SER A 222 -3.80 -1.85 8.12
C SER A 222 -3.48 -0.36 7.88
N ILE A 223 -4.45 0.55 8.04
CA ILE A 223 -4.24 2.01 8.00
C ILE A 223 -3.38 2.44 9.20
N ALA A 224 -3.70 2.00 10.41
CA ALA A 224 -2.90 2.29 11.60
C ALA A 224 -1.45 1.78 11.47
N GLN A 225 -1.26 0.56 10.92
CA GLN A 225 0.06 0.01 10.66
C GLN A 225 0.86 0.85 9.63
N ALA A 226 0.19 1.44 8.63
CA ALA A 226 0.83 2.41 7.74
C ALA A 226 1.33 3.63 8.52
N GLY A 227 0.57 4.12 9.50
CA GLY A 227 0.99 5.19 10.40
C GLY A 227 2.29 4.85 11.15
N PHE A 228 2.43 3.62 11.66
CA PHE A 228 3.69 3.18 12.29
C PHE A 228 4.86 3.12 11.30
N MET A 229 4.64 2.68 10.07
CA MET A 229 5.69 2.69 9.04
C MET A 229 6.11 4.10 8.62
N LEU A 230 5.22 5.10 8.68
CA LEU A 230 5.56 6.50 8.39
C LEU A 230 6.59 7.09 9.36
N PHE A 231 6.71 6.59 10.60
CA PHE A 231 7.78 7.00 11.50
C PHE A 231 9.17 6.71 10.94
N ALA A 232 9.35 5.65 10.16
CA ALA A 232 10.63 5.38 9.52
C ALA A 232 11.00 6.44 8.47
N ILE A 233 10.00 7.05 7.81
CA ILE A 233 10.23 8.16 6.88
C ILE A 233 10.62 9.44 7.64
N LEU A 234 9.98 9.69 8.79
CA LEU A 234 10.29 10.84 9.64
C LEU A 234 11.67 10.76 10.30
N ALA A 235 12.17 9.55 10.56
CA ALA A 235 13.42 9.37 11.29
C ALA A 235 14.67 9.85 10.55
N VAL A 236 14.65 9.89 9.21
CA VAL A 236 15.75 10.36 8.32
C VAL A 236 17.14 9.87 8.75
N ASN A 237 17.25 8.58 9.12
CA ASN A 237 18.50 7.98 9.56
C ASN A 237 18.69 6.56 9.01
N ALA A 238 19.94 6.05 9.09
CA ALA A 238 20.26 4.72 8.56
C ALA A 238 19.51 3.57 9.29
N THR A 239 19.17 3.74 10.57
CA THR A 239 18.43 2.74 11.34
C THR A 239 16.97 2.62 10.92
N ALA A 240 16.41 3.66 10.27
CA ALA A 240 15.05 3.63 9.73
C ALA A 240 14.87 2.53 8.67
N TRP A 241 15.90 2.27 7.84
CA TRP A 241 15.89 1.18 6.87
C TRP A 241 15.79 -0.19 7.54
N GLN A 242 16.54 -0.41 8.61
CA GLN A 242 16.49 -1.65 9.38
C GLN A 242 15.13 -1.81 10.06
N GLY A 243 14.62 -0.73 10.65
CA GLY A 243 13.32 -0.70 11.32
C GLY A 243 12.18 -1.06 10.38
N ILE A 244 12.11 -0.44 9.19
CA ILE A 244 11.03 -0.72 8.23
C ILE A 244 11.09 -2.15 7.68
N VAL A 245 12.29 -2.71 7.47
CA VAL A 245 12.44 -4.09 7.01
C VAL A 245 11.95 -5.08 8.06
N ILE A 246 12.39 -4.93 9.31
CA ILE A 246 11.96 -5.81 10.42
C ILE A 246 10.45 -5.71 10.63
N TYR A 247 9.93 -4.47 10.68
CA TYR A 247 8.51 -4.21 10.86
C TYR A 247 7.68 -4.82 9.73
N SER A 248 8.11 -4.64 8.48
CA SER A 248 7.42 -5.16 7.30
C SER A 248 7.35 -6.67 7.29
N VAL A 249 8.42 -7.37 7.72
CA VAL A 249 8.43 -8.84 7.83
C VAL A 249 7.46 -9.30 8.90
N ALA A 250 7.53 -8.71 10.11
CA ALA A 250 6.63 -9.04 11.21
C ALA A 250 5.16 -8.81 10.86
N TYR A 251 4.86 -7.63 10.30
CA TYR A 251 3.53 -7.27 9.83
C TYR A 251 2.99 -8.22 8.75
N THR A 252 3.83 -8.58 7.77
CA THR A 252 3.44 -9.49 6.69
C THR A 252 3.09 -10.87 7.23
N ILE A 253 3.91 -11.44 8.12
CA ILE A 253 3.66 -12.76 8.72
C ILE A 253 2.37 -12.75 9.54
N ALA A 254 2.19 -11.76 10.42
CA ALA A 254 1.01 -11.65 11.26
C ALA A 254 -0.26 -11.48 10.41
N THR A 255 -0.22 -10.59 9.41
CA THR A 255 -1.37 -10.32 8.55
C THR A 255 -1.75 -11.51 7.69
N LEU A 256 -0.78 -12.21 7.09
CA LEU A 256 -1.04 -13.43 6.32
C LEU A 256 -1.64 -14.52 7.20
N GLY A 257 -1.19 -14.67 8.45
CA GLY A 257 -1.77 -15.60 9.42
C GLY A 257 -3.25 -15.31 9.68
N ILE A 258 -3.59 -14.05 9.95
CA ILE A 258 -4.98 -13.62 10.19
C ILE A 258 -5.86 -13.86 8.96
N PHE A 259 -5.40 -13.47 7.77
CA PHE A 259 -6.15 -13.68 6.54
C PHE A 259 -6.28 -15.16 6.15
N ALA A 260 -5.32 -16.02 6.51
CA ALA A 260 -5.44 -17.47 6.31
C ALA A 260 -6.60 -18.06 7.12
N VAL A 261 -6.83 -17.54 8.34
CA VAL A 261 -8.02 -17.90 9.15
C VAL A 261 -9.29 -17.40 8.48
N LEU A 262 -9.30 -16.14 8.02
CA LEU A 262 -10.48 -15.54 7.36
C LEU A 262 -10.88 -16.25 6.07
N VAL A 263 -9.93 -16.80 5.31
CA VAL A 263 -10.23 -17.59 4.11
C VAL A 263 -11.04 -18.84 4.43
N LYS A 264 -10.79 -19.47 5.60
CA LYS A 264 -11.57 -20.63 6.05
C LYS A 264 -12.95 -20.25 6.56
N LEU A 265 -13.09 -19.07 7.17
CA LEU A 265 -14.35 -18.57 7.72
C LEU A 265 -15.14 -17.87 6.61
N LYS A 266 -16.37 -18.32 6.36
CA LYS A 266 -17.26 -17.66 5.39
C LYS A 266 -18.01 -16.48 5.98
N ASP A 267 -18.10 -16.41 7.29
CA ASP A 267 -18.76 -15.33 8.04
C ASP A 267 -17.69 -14.38 8.60
N PHE A 268 -17.74 -13.11 8.18
CA PHE A 268 -16.80 -12.06 8.59
C PHE A 268 -17.35 -11.21 9.74
N THR A 269 -18.49 -11.58 10.35
CA THR A 269 -19.00 -10.92 11.56
C THR A 269 -18.26 -11.45 12.80
N TYR A 270 -18.29 -10.70 13.89
CA TYR A 270 -17.68 -11.17 15.15
C TYR A 270 -18.33 -12.44 15.66
N ASP A 271 -19.62 -12.65 15.41
CA ASP A 271 -20.35 -13.86 15.81
C ASP A 271 -19.84 -15.13 15.11
N GLY A 272 -19.35 -14.99 13.87
CA GLY A 272 -18.71 -16.09 13.12
C GLY A 272 -17.44 -16.65 13.79
N PHE A 273 -16.82 -15.89 14.70
CA PHE A 273 -15.65 -16.33 15.46
C PHE A 273 -16.00 -16.99 16.79
N ASN A 274 -17.27 -16.96 17.21
CA ASN A 274 -17.69 -17.54 18.49
C ASN A 274 -17.47 -19.07 18.52
N GLY A 275 -16.68 -19.51 19.50
CA GLY A 275 -16.37 -20.94 19.70
C GLY A 275 -15.33 -21.52 18.72
N LEU A 276 -14.66 -20.70 17.89
CA LEU A 276 -13.65 -21.16 16.93
C LEU A 276 -12.53 -21.95 17.62
N ALA A 277 -12.04 -21.47 18.76
CA ALA A 277 -10.98 -22.14 19.54
C ALA A 277 -11.37 -23.55 20.02
N LYS A 278 -12.69 -23.85 20.17
CA LYS A 278 -13.17 -25.20 20.52
C LYS A 278 -13.32 -26.10 19.30
N LYS A 279 -13.70 -25.53 18.14
CA LYS A 279 -13.95 -26.29 16.91
C LYS A 279 -12.64 -26.57 16.14
N GLU A 280 -11.73 -25.62 16.15
CA GLU A 280 -10.49 -25.63 15.37
C GLU A 280 -9.32 -25.12 16.26
N PRO A 281 -8.84 -25.91 17.25
CA PRO A 281 -7.86 -25.43 18.25
C PRO A 281 -6.50 -25.05 17.69
N PHE A 282 -6.19 -25.42 16.43
CA PHE A 282 -4.94 -25.08 15.74
C PHE A 282 -5.08 -23.92 14.75
N VAL A 283 -6.23 -23.25 14.67
CA VAL A 283 -6.54 -22.08 13.87
C VAL A 283 -6.68 -20.86 14.76
#